data_e4248ba2c67780a34bd2e19e8113d1bf
#
_entry.id   e4248ba2c67780a34bd2e19e8113d1bf
#
_cell.length_a   1.000
_cell.length_b   1.000
_cell.length_c   1.000
_cell.angle_alpha   90.00
_cell.angle_beta   90.00
_cell.angle_gamma   90.00
#
_symmetry.space_group_name_H-M   'P 1'
#
loop_
_entity.id
_entity.type
_entity.pdbx_description
1 polymer ?
#
loop_
_entity_poly.entity_id
_entity_poly.type
_entity_poly.pdbx_seq_one_letter_code
_entity_poly.pdbx_strand_id
1 'polypeptide(L)'
;NAAFFFTVPGPKMIWQFGELGYDYSINSNSDGTVVDDNGAYRTDPKPLRWDYLENSARKELYNVYSKLMDLRLSYPELFSPDVIFSWKVSGNTNWNNGRFITITSGDKRVVVVGNFTAVPGNYSVTFPQTGTWYDLMDENATLNVTSTTQSVLVPANEFRLYTNFKPALTGIEETVVDSASLQVYYDSNLDELVINTKAVWVEIYSVNGMMVQRQKNVSSLGLSVLPSGQYVARIKGNKGKVESCKIIK
;
A
#
# COMPACT_ATOMS: atom_id res chain seq x y z
N ASN A 1 10.38 4.15 9.60
CA ASN A 1 10.15 2.86 10.30
C ASN A 1 9.58 1.80 9.35
N ALA A 2 8.54 2.09 8.54
CA ALA A 2 7.89 1.13 7.65
C ALA A 2 8.87 0.38 6.73
N ALA A 3 9.81 1.09 6.09
CA ALA A 3 10.80 0.48 5.22
C ALA A 3 11.62 -0.61 5.92
N PHE A 4 12.05 -0.36 7.15
CA PHE A 4 12.78 -1.36 7.95
C PHE A 4 11.86 -2.50 8.40
N PHE A 5 10.63 -2.20 8.80
CA PHE A 5 9.66 -3.21 9.22
C PHE A 5 9.34 -4.18 8.09
N PHE A 6 9.05 -3.67 6.88
CA PHE A 6 8.67 -4.50 5.75
C PHE A 6 9.85 -5.24 5.11
N THR A 7 11.09 -4.78 5.28
CA THR A 7 12.25 -5.44 4.68
C THR A 7 12.85 -6.55 5.55
N VAL A 8 12.58 -6.58 6.85
CA VAL A 8 12.94 -7.75 7.67
C VAL A 8 12.21 -8.99 7.15
N PRO A 9 12.89 -10.16 6.99
CA PRO A 9 12.23 -11.41 6.61
C PRO A 9 11.13 -11.87 7.57
N GLY A 10 10.28 -12.78 7.12
CA GLY A 10 9.19 -13.36 7.92
C GLY A 10 7.85 -12.59 7.84
N PRO A 11 6.78 -13.13 8.45
CA PRO A 11 5.44 -12.57 8.38
C PRO A 11 5.34 -11.20 9.02
N LYS A 12 4.40 -10.38 8.53
CA LYS A 12 4.13 -9.03 9.04
C LYS A 12 2.68 -8.90 9.44
N MET A 13 2.44 -8.14 10.50
CA MET A 13 1.11 -7.75 10.92
C MET A 13 1.03 -6.22 10.96
N ILE A 14 0.06 -5.66 10.25
CA ILE A 14 -0.32 -4.26 10.35
C ILE A 14 -1.55 -4.20 11.23
N TRP A 15 -1.49 -3.39 12.29
CA TRP A 15 -2.65 -3.16 13.12
C TRP A 15 -3.44 -1.98 12.59
N GLN A 16 -4.73 -2.06 12.71
CA GLN A 16 -5.79 -1.12 12.37
C GLN A 16 -5.30 0.30 12.02
N PHE A 17 -5.44 0.71 10.75
CA PHE A 17 -5.00 2.01 10.23
C PHE A 17 -3.52 2.40 10.48
N GLY A 18 -2.66 1.45 10.83
CA GLY A 18 -1.23 1.71 11.00
C GLY A 18 -0.57 2.27 9.74
N GLU A 19 -1.07 1.87 8.57
CA GLU A 19 -0.67 2.37 7.25
C GLU A 19 -1.10 3.83 6.99
N LEU A 20 -2.02 4.34 7.79
CA LEU A 20 -2.48 5.73 7.78
C LEU A 20 -1.99 6.53 8.98
N GLY A 21 -1.07 5.96 9.76
CA GLY A 21 -0.50 6.62 10.94
C GLY A 21 -1.54 6.81 12.05
N TYR A 22 -2.18 5.70 12.45
CA TYR A 22 -3.17 5.71 13.52
C TYR A 22 -2.59 6.27 14.83
N ASP A 23 -3.21 7.29 15.39
CA ASP A 23 -2.70 8.10 16.51
C ASP A 23 -3.52 7.98 17.81
N TYR A 24 -4.53 7.13 17.84
CA TYR A 24 -5.22 6.82 19.09
C TYR A 24 -4.36 5.97 20.01
N SER A 25 -4.42 6.27 21.31
CA SER A 25 -3.75 5.46 22.31
C SER A 25 -4.30 4.04 22.35
N ILE A 26 -3.45 3.07 22.62
CA ILE A 26 -3.88 1.70 22.90
C ILE A 26 -4.81 1.62 24.13
N ASN A 27 -4.74 2.60 25.02
CA ASN A 27 -5.58 2.70 26.22
C ASN A 27 -6.87 3.50 25.99
N SER A 28 -7.21 3.85 24.72
CA SER A 28 -8.49 4.46 24.42
C SER A 28 -9.62 3.42 24.40
N ASN A 29 -10.81 3.84 24.78
CA ASN A 29 -12.05 3.11 24.58
C ASN A 29 -12.54 3.25 23.11
N SER A 30 -13.75 2.75 22.81
CA SER A 30 -14.33 2.72 21.47
C SER A 30 -14.68 4.11 20.90
N ASP A 31 -14.81 5.15 21.73
CA ASP A 31 -15.04 6.52 21.29
C ASP A 31 -13.74 7.35 21.15
N GLY A 32 -12.60 6.76 21.50
CA GLY A 32 -11.29 7.38 21.45
C GLY A 32 -10.86 8.09 22.72
N THR A 33 -11.70 8.13 23.74
CA THR A 33 -11.34 8.71 25.05
C THR A 33 -10.29 7.85 25.73
N VAL A 34 -9.20 8.47 26.17
CA VAL A 34 -8.18 7.79 26.97
C VAL A 34 -8.56 7.86 28.44
N VAL A 35 -8.68 6.69 29.06
CA VAL A 35 -8.94 6.56 30.48
C VAL A 35 -7.68 5.99 31.13
N ASP A 36 -7.20 6.63 32.19
CA ASP A 36 -6.04 6.16 32.96
C ASP A 36 -6.50 5.05 33.93
N ASP A 37 -6.58 3.85 33.42
CA ASP A 37 -7.21 2.69 34.09
C ASP A 37 -6.33 1.44 34.11
N ASN A 38 -5.02 1.59 34.09
CA ASN A 38 -4.03 0.51 34.08
C ASN A 38 -4.18 -0.46 32.88
N GLY A 39 -4.75 0.02 31.77
CA GLY A 39 -4.82 -0.72 30.52
C GLY A 39 -6.07 -1.60 30.36
N ALA A 40 -7.14 -1.37 31.12
CA ALA A 40 -8.39 -2.11 30.99
C ALA A 40 -8.96 -2.05 29.56
N TYR A 41 -8.80 -0.90 28.87
CA TYR A 41 -9.32 -0.71 27.50
C TYR A 41 -8.35 -1.14 26.37
N ARG A 42 -7.23 -1.79 26.70
CA ARG A 42 -6.22 -2.18 25.67
C ARG A 42 -6.78 -3.11 24.60
N THR A 43 -7.75 -3.92 24.94
CA THR A 43 -8.39 -4.91 24.05
C THR A 43 -9.71 -4.43 23.46
N ASP A 44 -10.20 -3.26 23.87
CA ASP A 44 -11.45 -2.71 23.37
C ASP A 44 -11.33 -2.30 21.89
N PRO A 45 -12.44 -2.32 21.15
CA PRO A 45 -12.48 -1.76 19.80
C PRO A 45 -12.01 -0.31 19.80
N LYS A 46 -11.29 0.10 18.77
CA LYS A 46 -10.80 1.47 18.58
C LYS A 46 -11.61 2.18 17.50
N PRO A 47 -11.67 3.54 17.52
CA PRO A 47 -12.37 4.31 16.51
C PRO A 47 -11.92 3.96 15.09
N LEU A 48 -12.86 3.83 14.18
CA LEU A 48 -12.58 3.70 12.74
C LEU A 48 -12.31 5.07 12.15
N ARG A 49 -11.22 5.21 11.38
CA ARG A 49 -10.73 6.50 10.89
C ARG A 49 -10.49 6.47 9.38
N TRP A 50 -11.51 6.14 8.61
CA TRP A 50 -11.45 6.21 7.13
C TRP A 50 -11.24 7.63 6.61
N ASP A 51 -11.63 8.64 7.39
CA ASP A 51 -11.38 10.05 7.14
C ASP A 51 -9.88 10.40 7.04
N TYR A 52 -8.99 9.56 7.58
CA TYR A 52 -7.54 9.74 7.44
C TYR A 52 -7.06 9.74 5.99
N LEU A 53 -7.77 9.08 5.08
CA LEU A 53 -7.47 9.09 3.65
C LEU A 53 -7.67 10.48 3.00
N GLU A 54 -8.42 11.38 3.61
CA GLU A 54 -8.60 12.76 3.14
C GLU A 54 -7.38 13.64 3.45
N ASN A 55 -6.53 13.21 4.39
CA ASN A 55 -5.29 13.92 4.73
C ASN A 55 -4.16 13.49 3.80
N SER A 56 -3.58 14.44 3.05
CA SER A 56 -2.54 14.15 2.06
C SER A 56 -1.29 13.49 2.64
N ALA A 57 -0.82 13.91 3.82
CA ALA A 57 0.35 13.32 4.45
C ALA A 57 0.10 11.86 4.91
N ARG A 58 -1.10 11.54 5.37
CA ARG A 58 -1.49 10.17 5.73
C ARG A 58 -1.68 9.31 4.49
N LYS A 59 -2.22 9.87 3.42
CA LYS A 59 -2.32 9.20 2.12
C LYS A 59 -0.94 8.90 1.55
N GLU A 60 0.02 9.81 1.70
CA GLU A 60 1.42 9.56 1.30
C GLU A 60 2.04 8.40 2.11
N LEU A 61 1.80 8.34 3.41
CA LEU A 61 2.23 7.21 4.24
C LEU A 61 1.61 5.90 3.76
N TYR A 62 0.33 5.90 3.42
CA TYR A 62 -0.35 4.75 2.83
C TYR A 62 0.32 4.28 1.53
N ASN A 63 0.68 5.22 0.64
CA ASN A 63 1.36 4.92 -0.62
C ASN A 63 2.73 4.27 -0.38
N VAL A 64 3.48 4.75 0.63
CA VAL A 64 4.75 4.12 1.05
C VAL A 64 4.52 2.68 1.51
N TYR A 65 3.52 2.43 2.35
CA TYR A 65 3.15 1.08 2.80
C TYR A 65 2.76 0.19 1.62
N SER A 66 1.95 0.71 0.69
CA SER A 66 1.51 0.00 -0.50
C SER A 66 2.70 -0.45 -1.36
N LYS A 67 3.63 0.45 -1.70
CA LYS A 67 4.85 0.10 -2.46
C LYS A 67 5.72 -0.95 -1.77
N LEU A 68 5.87 -0.86 -0.45
CA LEU A 68 6.65 -1.83 0.32
C LEU A 68 5.98 -3.21 0.39
N MET A 69 4.66 -3.25 0.52
CA MET A 69 3.90 -4.51 0.49
C MET A 69 3.94 -5.13 -0.91
N ASP A 70 3.80 -4.31 -1.95
CA ASP A 70 3.86 -4.77 -3.33
C ASP A 70 5.23 -5.37 -3.66
N LEU A 71 6.32 -4.75 -3.21
CA LEU A 71 7.65 -5.36 -3.32
C LEU A 71 7.70 -6.76 -2.66
N ARG A 72 7.09 -6.92 -1.48
CA ARG A 72 7.06 -8.22 -0.79
C ARG A 72 6.22 -9.26 -1.52
N LEU A 73 5.09 -8.86 -2.10
CA LEU A 73 4.18 -9.75 -2.83
C LEU A 73 4.74 -10.14 -4.19
N SER A 74 5.40 -9.20 -4.88
CA SER A 74 5.98 -9.43 -6.20
C SER A 74 7.29 -10.22 -6.15
N TYR A 75 8.03 -10.15 -5.04
CA TYR A 75 9.33 -10.79 -4.85
C TYR A 75 9.42 -11.52 -3.50
N PRO A 76 8.57 -12.52 -3.24
CA PRO A 76 8.51 -13.21 -1.95
C PRO A 76 9.84 -13.91 -1.58
N GLU A 77 10.64 -14.30 -2.57
CA GLU A 77 11.95 -14.87 -2.36
C GLU A 77 12.95 -13.97 -1.64
N LEU A 78 12.76 -12.65 -1.72
CA LEU A 78 13.59 -11.66 -0.99
C LEU A 78 13.29 -11.63 0.51
N PHE A 79 12.17 -12.20 0.94
CA PHE A 79 11.69 -12.09 2.32
C PHE A 79 11.48 -13.46 2.98
N SER A 80 11.97 -14.52 2.34
CA SER A 80 11.96 -15.86 2.90
C SER A 80 12.97 -15.99 4.05
N PRO A 81 12.84 -16.99 4.93
CA PRO A 81 13.83 -17.24 5.99
C PRO A 81 15.24 -17.56 5.50
N ASP A 82 15.38 -18.01 4.26
CA ASP A 82 16.64 -18.52 3.68
C ASP A 82 17.49 -17.42 3.03
N VAL A 83 17.05 -16.15 3.06
CA VAL A 83 17.81 -15.05 2.47
C VAL A 83 19.05 -14.71 3.29
N ILE A 84 20.08 -14.22 2.61
CA ILE A 84 21.21 -13.60 3.31
C ILE A 84 20.77 -12.22 3.77
N PHE A 85 20.53 -12.10 5.06
CA PHE A 85 20.07 -10.87 5.70
C PHE A 85 21.17 -10.28 6.59
N SER A 86 21.54 -9.04 6.35
CA SER A 86 22.48 -8.29 7.16
C SER A 86 21.92 -6.93 7.54
N TRP A 87 22.28 -6.47 8.73
CA TRP A 87 21.87 -5.15 9.21
C TRP A 87 22.99 -4.48 9.96
N LYS A 88 23.06 -3.17 9.86
CA LYS A 88 24.01 -2.35 10.61
C LYS A 88 23.26 -1.28 11.38
N VAL A 89 23.51 -1.26 12.67
CA VAL A 89 23.21 -0.16 13.57
C VAL A 89 24.56 0.32 14.07
N SER A 90 24.91 1.56 13.81
CA SER A 90 26.18 2.08 14.30
C SER A 90 26.18 2.14 15.82
N GLY A 91 27.33 1.88 16.37
CA GLY A 91 27.70 1.68 17.78
C GLY A 91 26.86 2.39 18.86
N ASN A 92 27.00 1.88 20.04
CA ASN A 92 26.15 2.01 21.23
C ASN A 92 25.74 3.43 21.68
N THR A 93 26.27 4.49 21.08
CA THR A 93 26.01 5.86 21.54
C THR A 93 25.63 6.85 20.46
N ASN A 94 25.65 6.46 19.18
CA ASN A 94 25.43 7.40 18.09
C ASN A 94 24.24 6.97 17.22
N TRP A 95 23.03 7.31 17.67
CA TRP A 95 21.79 7.18 16.91
C TRP A 95 21.82 7.95 15.58
N ASN A 96 22.76 8.88 15.44
CA ASN A 96 22.92 9.78 14.31
C ASN A 96 23.61 9.14 13.10
N ASN A 97 24.22 7.97 13.23
CA ASN A 97 24.79 7.27 12.09
C ASN A 97 23.74 6.44 11.39
N GLY A 98 23.71 6.48 10.07
CA GLY A 98 22.72 5.80 9.26
C GLY A 98 22.60 4.32 9.59
N ARG A 99 21.39 3.84 9.55
CA ARG A 99 21.07 2.44 9.73
C ARG A 99 20.75 1.86 8.39
N PHE A 100 21.24 0.67 8.10
CA PHE A 100 20.90 0.03 6.85
C PHE A 100 20.69 -1.47 7.01
N ILE A 101 19.92 -2.01 6.10
CA ILE A 101 19.65 -3.43 5.89
C ILE A 101 20.10 -3.79 4.49
N THR A 102 20.70 -4.98 4.34
CA THR A 102 20.95 -5.59 3.05
C THR A 102 20.29 -6.96 2.99
N ILE A 103 19.67 -7.26 1.87
CA ILE A 103 19.03 -8.54 1.58
C ILE A 103 19.61 -9.09 0.28
N THR A 104 19.93 -10.35 0.27
CA THR A 104 20.42 -11.08 -0.91
C THR A 104 19.65 -12.38 -1.06
N SER A 105 19.03 -12.57 -2.22
CA SER A 105 18.35 -13.80 -2.60
C SER A 105 18.64 -14.11 -4.09
N GLY A 106 19.35 -15.19 -4.36
CA GLY A 106 19.78 -15.51 -5.72
C GLY A 106 20.58 -14.36 -6.34
N ASP A 107 20.09 -13.81 -7.43
CA ASP A 107 20.66 -12.64 -8.15
C ASP A 107 20.09 -11.30 -7.69
N LYS A 108 19.04 -11.31 -6.87
CA LYS A 108 18.37 -10.10 -6.41
C LYS A 108 18.94 -9.58 -5.09
N ARG A 109 19.05 -8.27 -5.01
CA ARG A 109 19.60 -7.53 -3.86
C ARG A 109 18.72 -6.35 -3.51
N VAL A 110 18.55 -6.11 -2.21
CA VAL A 110 17.87 -4.93 -1.66
C VAL A 110 18.77 -4.28 -0.63
N VAL A 111 18.83 -2.96 -0.65
CA VAL A 111 19.50 -2.14 0.38
C VAL A 111 18.54 -1.08 0.85
N VAL A 112 18.32 -1.02 2.16
CA VAL A 112 17.53 0.03 2.82
C VAL A 112 18.46 0.83 3.70
N VAL A 113 18.45 2.15 3.60
CA VAL A 113 19.15 3.06 4.49
C VAL A 113 18.18 4.11 5.03
N GLY A 114 18.23 4.38 6.33
CA GLY A 114 17.36 5.34 6.99
C GLY A 114 18.13 6.39 7.78
N ASN A 115 17.64 7.62 7.70
CA ASN A 115 18.05 8.74 8.51
C ASN A 115 16.97 9.01 9.58
N PHE A 116 17.31 8.81 10.84
CA PHE A 116 16.42 9.00 11.99
C PHE A 116 16.74 10.31 12.72
N THR A 117 17.39 11.26 12.03
CA THR A 117 17.71 12.58 12.57
C THR A 117 16.93 13.69 11.90
N ALA A 118 16.83 14.84 12.53
CA ALA A 118 16.12 16.01 11.99
C ALA A 118 16.92 16.80 10.95
N VAL A 119 18.09 16.31 10.53
CA VAL A 119 18.95 16.96 9.52
C VAL A 119 19.37 15.98 8.45
N PRO A 120 19.54 16.40 7.19
CA PRO A 120 20.08 15.53 6.14
C PRO A 120 21.47 15.00 6.51
N GLY A 121 21.78 13.77 6.10
CA GLY A 121 23.06 13.15 6.41
C GLY A 121 23.59 12.29 5.27
N ASN A 122 24.91 12.19 5.19
CA ASN A 122 25.62 11.26 4.32
C ASN A 122 26.01 10.02 5.13
N TYR A 123 25.56 8.86 4.68
CA TYR A 123 25.76 7.59 5.38
C TYR A 123 26.63 6.65 4.57
N SER A 124 27.63 6.05 5.20
CA SER A 124 28.45 5.00 4.60
C SER A 124 27.68 3.69 4.58
N VAL A 125 27.19 3.29 3.41
CA VAL A 125 26.34 2.13 3.19
C VAL A 125 27.13 1.05 2.47
N THR A 126 27.01 -0.20 2.92
CA THR A 126 27.57 -1.35 2.24
C THR A 126 26.56 -1.92 1.27
N PHE A 127 26.93 -1.95 0.00
CA PHE A 127 26.15 -2.59 -1.08
C PHE A 127 26.74 -3.98 -1.36
N PRO A 128 25.91 -5.00 -1.53
CA PRO A 128 26.39 -6.37 -1.84
C PRO A 128 27.14 -6.49 -3.17
N GLN A 129 26.93 -5.55 -4.09
CA GLN A 129 27.62 -5.49 -5.38
C GLN A 129 27.69 -4.05 -5.92
N THR A 130 28.62 -3.80 -6.82
CA THR A 130 28.69 -2.57 -7.65
C THR A 130 27.70 -2.64 -8.81
N GLY A 131 27.43 -1.49 -9.44
CA GLY A 131 26.54 -1.37 -10.60
C GLY A 131 25.40 -0.38 -10.39
N THR A 132 24.40 -0.44 -11.27
CA THR A 132 23.21 0.42 -11.20
C THR A 132 22.19 -0.13 -10.19
N TRP A 133 21.74 0.73 -9.31
CA TRP A 133 20.69 0.45 -8.33
C TRP A 133 19.51 1.40 -8.56
N TYR A 134 18.30 0.89 -8.42
CA TYR A 134 17.03 1.58 -8.65
C TYR A 134 16.39 1.97 -7.34
N ASP A 135 15.98 3.23 -7.20
CA ASP A 135 15.24 3.69 -6.02
C ASP A 135 13.78 3.22 -6.11
N LEU A 136 13.31 2.49 -5.09
CA LEU A 136 11.93 1.98 -5.07
C LEU A 136 10.90 3.11 -4.97
N MET A 137 11.24 4.21 -4.28
CA MET A 137 10.30 5.31 -4.04
C MET A 137 10.27 6.32 -5.19
N ASP A 138 11.35 6.40 -5.97
CA ASP A 138 11.45 7.24 -7.17
C ASP A 138 11.86 6.40 -8.37
N GLU A 139 10.89 6.00 -9.17
CA GLU A 139 11.08 5.10 -10.32
C GLU A 139 12.04 5.65 -11.41
N ASN A 140 12.29 6.96 -11.39
CA ASN A 140 13.21 7.64 -12.31
C ASN A 140 14.62 7.79 -11.74
N ALA A 141 14.79 7.57 -10.44
CA ALA A 141 16.07 7.72 -9.77
C ALA A 141 16.88 6.41 -9.77
N THR A 142 18.14 6.54 -10.09
CA THR A 142 19.13 5.47 -9.99
C THR A 142 20.36 5.93 -9.22
N LEU A 143 21.01 4.98 -8.56
CA LEU A 143 22.29 5.15 -7.91
C LEU A 143 23.33 4.27 -8.60
N ASN A 144 24.39 4.89 -9.16
CA ASN A 144 25.52 4.12 -9.68
C ASN A 144 26.51 3.83 -8.54
N VAL A 145 26.54 2.60 -8.09
CA VAL A 145 27.42 2.13 -7.03
C VAL A 145 28.74 1.69 -7.62
N THR A 146 29.79 2.47 -7.39
CA THR A 146 31.14 2.25 -7.91
C THR A 146 32.05 1.51 -6.93
N SER A 147 31.70 1.50 -5.64
CA SER A 147 32.37 0.77 -4.58
C SER A 147 31.33 0.11 -3.69
N THR A 148 31.62 -1.07 -3.17
CA THR A 148 30.75 -1.80 -2.23
C THR A 148 30.53 -1.04 -0.92
N THR A 149 31.34 -0.02 -0.62
CA THR A 149 31.06 0.95 0.45
C THR A 149 30.93 2.31 -0.19
N GLN A 150 29.73 2.87 -0.15
CA GLN A 150 29.39 4.13 -0.81
C GLN A 150 28.66 5.07 0.12
N SER A 151 28.94 6.37 0.00
CA SER A 151 28.20 7.42 0.71
C SER A 151 26.85 7.65 0.03
N VAL A 152 25.78 7.62 0.81
CA VAL A 152 24.41 7.86 0.39
C VAL A 152 23.83 9.03 1.16
N LEU A 153 23.38 10.07 0.45
CA LEU A 153 22.65 11.19 1.04
C LEU A 153 21.20 10.76 1.34
N VAL A 154 20.82 10.89 2.60
CA VAL A 154 19.43 10.63 3.02
C VAL A 154 18.89 11.89 3.71
N PRO A 155 17.80 12.49 3.24
CA PRO A 155 17.16 13.64 3.87
C PRO A 155 16.75 13.35 5.31
N ALA A 156 16.41 14.41 6.06
CA ALA A 156 15.98 14.32 7.46
C ALA A 156 14.72 13.45 7.59
N ASN A 157 14.72 12.51 8.53
CA ASN A 157 13.60 11.62 8.82
C ASN A 157 13.10 10.76 7.64
N GLU A 158 13.95 10.60 6.61
CA GLU A 158 13.63 9.82 5.42
C GLU A 158 14.41 8.50 5.36
N PHE A 159 14.14 7.75 4.31
CA PHE A 159 14.88 6.54 3.94
C PHE A 159 15.11 6.51 2.42
N ARG A 160 16.02 5.63 2.01
CA ARG A 160 16.17 5.18 0.62
C ARG A 160 16.10 3.66 0.60
N LEU A 161 15.44 3.13 -0.40
CA LEU A 161 15.39 1.70 -0.67
C LEU A 161 15.81 1.44 -2.11
N TYR A 162 16.91 0.74 -2.25
CA TYR A 162 17.51 0.43 -3.55
C TYR A 162 17.42 -1.06 -3.86
N THR A 163 17.17 -1.37 -5.13
CA THR A 163 17.23 -2.72 -5.68
C THR A 163 18.23 -2.76 -6.83
N ASN A 164 18.95 -3.88 -7.00
CA ASN A 164 19.88 -4.06 -8.13
C ASN A 164 19.16 -4.45 -9.45
N PHE A 165 17.86 -4.46 -9.43
CA PHE A 165 16.98 -4.71 -10.58
C PHE A 165 15.88 -3.65 -10.58
N LYS A 166 15.27 -3.36 -11.73
CA LYS A 166 14.10 -2.47 -11.80
C LYS A 166 12.87 -3.30 -11.35
N PRO A 167 12.26 -2.99 -10.19
CA PRO A 167 11.10 -3.73 -9.75
C PRO A 167 9.93 -3.54 -10.71
N ALA A 168 9.34 -4.64 -11.18
CA ALA A 168 8.03 -4.62 -11.81
C ALA A 168 7.01 -4.74 -10.68
N LEU A 169 6.64 -3.62 -10.08
CA LEU A 169 5.60 -3.61 -9.07
C LEU A 169 4.25 -3.71 -9.77
N THR A 170 3.45 -4.66 -9.32
CA THR A 170 2.06 -4.81 -9.79
C THR A 170 1.14 -3.85 -9.03
N GLY A 171 1.70 -2.71 -8.58
CA GLY A 171 0.98 -1.72 -7.81
C GLY A 171 -0.44 -1.57 -8.31
N ILE A 172 -1.37 -1.39 -7.40
CA ILE A 172 -2.62 -0.73 -7.78
C ILE A 172 -2.14 0.60 -8.36
N GLU A 173 -2.00 0.66 -9.70
CA GLU A 173 -1.94 1.94 -10.34
C GLU A 173 -3.10 2.71 -9.72
N GLU A 174 -2.82 3.76 -8.91
CA GLU A 174 -3.78 4.83 -8.88
C GLU A 174 -3.93 5.18 -10.35
N THR A 175 -4.93 4.59 -10.98
CA THR A 175 -5.38 5.13 -12.23
C THR A 175 -5.65 6.58 -11.87
N VAL A 176 -4.71 7.46 -12.27
CA VAL A 176 -5.08 8.86 -12.48
C VAL A 176 -6.44 8.73 -13.11
N VAL A 177 -7.47 9.10 -12.36
CA VAL A 177 -8.84 8.94 -12.84
C VAL A 177 -8.88 9.86 -14.05
N ASP A 178 -8.44 9.30 -15.19
CA ASP A 178 -8.76 9.88 -16.47
C ASP A 178 -10.28 10.05 -16.36
N SER A 179 -10.73 11.29 -16.45
CA SER A 179 -12.15 11.66 -16.39
C SER A 179 -13.03 10.84 -17.35
N ALA A 180 -12.40 9.98 -18.14
CA ALA A 180 -12.98 8.98 -19.02
C ALA A 180 -12.93 7.53 -18.46
N SER A 181 -12.45 7.29 -17.23
CA SER A 181 -12.49 5.94 -16.64
C SER A 181 -13.93 5.55 -16.29
N LEU A 182 -14.24 4.27 -16.54
CA LEU A 182 -15.54 3.72 -16.18
C LEU A 182 -15.68 3.73 -14.65
N GLN A 183 -16.57 4.58 -14.13
CA GLN A 183 -16.93 4.60 -12.71
C GLN A 183 -18.33 4.05 -12.52
N VAL A 184 -18.51 3.22 -11.52
CA VAL A 184 -19.76 2.55 -11.23
C VAL A 184 -19.99 2.53 -9.73
N TYR A 185 -21.18 2.95 -9.31
CA TYR A 185 -21.61 2.85 -7.91
C TYR A 185 -23.11 2.58 -7.81
N TYR A 186 -23.51 2.00 -6.70
CA TYR A 186 -24.92 1.78 -6.39
C TYR A 186 -25.45 2.97 -5.57
N ASP A 187 -26.51 3.61 -6.07
CA ASP A 187 -27.24 4.66 -5.35
C ASP A 187 -28.44 4.01 -4.65
N SER A 188 -28.38 3.92 -3.33
CA SER A 188 -29.43 3.31 -2.52
C SER A 188 -30.69 4.18 -2.42
N ASN A 189 -30.64 5.49 -2.69
CA ASN A 189 -31.80 6.36 -2.66
C ASN A 189 -32.63 6.22 -3.93
N LEU A 190 -31.99 5.97 -5.06
CA LEU A 190 -32.63 5.79 -6.35
C LEU A 190 -32.88 4.32 -6.67
N ASP A 191 -32.29 3.40 -5.89
CA ASP A 191 -32.25 1.96 -6.17
C ASP A 191 -31.70 1.65 -7.57
N GLU A 192 -30.63 2.36 -7.95
CA GLU A 192 -30.00 2.29 -9.26
C GLU A 192 -28.49 2.05 -9.19
N LEU A 193 -28.00 1.30 -10.15
CA LEU A 193 -26.58 1.25 -10.49
C LEU A 193 -26.29 2.41 -11.45
N VAL A 194 -25.48 3.37 -11.00
CA VAL A 194 -25.11 4.55 -11.78
C VAL A 194 -23.74 4.33 -12.43
N ILE A 195 -23.63 4.71 -13.70
CA ILE A 195 -22.41 4.53 -14.50
C ILE A 195 -22.07 5.87 -15.16
N ASN A 196 -20.87 6.38 -14.93
CA ASN A 196 -20.43 7.69 -15.42
C ASN A 196 -20.34 7.81 -16.95
N THR A 197 -20.33 6.68 -17.66
CA THR A 197 -20.31 6.61 -19.13
C THR A 197 -21.26 5.53 -19.61
N LYS A 198 -21.65 5.58 -20.90
CA LYS A 198 -22.52 4.55 -21.47
C LYS A 198 -21.80 3.20 -21.52
N ALA A 199 -22.31 2.21 -20.78
CA ALA A 199 -21.80 0.85 -20.78
C ALA A 199 -22.25 0.06 -22.03
N VAL A 200 -21.37 -0.76 -22.58
CA VAL A 200 -21.71 -1.71 -23.66
C VAL A 200 -22.70 -2.75 -23.16
N TRP A 201 -22.45 -3.25 -21.95
CA TRP A 201 -23.36 -4.12 -21.22
C TRP A 201 -23.14 -4.05 -19.72
N VAL A 202 -24.19 -4.35 -18.96
CA VAL A 202 -24.22 -4.53 -17.52
C VAL A 202 -24.84 -5.89 -17.23
N GLU A 203 -24.22 -6.66 -16.35
CA GLU A 203 -24.70 -7.95 -15.88
C GLU A 203 -24.71 -7.95 -14.36
N ILE A 204 -25.82 -8.37 -13.74
CA ILE A 204 -25.96 -8.49 -12.30
C ILE A 204 -26.00 -9.98 -11.94
N TYR A 205 -25.21 -10.35 -10.96
CA TYR A 205 -25.11 -11.71 -10.45
C TYR A 205 -25.50 -11.77 -8.97
N SER A 206 -26.23 -12.80 -8.59
CA SER A 206 -26.44 -13.14 -7.19
C SER A 206 -25.14 -13.67 -6.57
N VAL A 207 -25.09 -13.76 -5.23
CA VAL A 207 -23.94 -14.34 -4.50
C VAL A 207 -23.63 -15.79 -4.90
N ASN A 208 -24.61 -16.50 -5.43
CA ASN A 208 -24.43 -17.88 -5.92
C ASN A 208 -23.90 -17.93 -7.36
N GLY A 209 -23.51 -16.79 -7.95
CA GLY A 209 -22.99 -16.72 -9.32
C GLY A 209 -24.05 -16.80 -10.43
N MET A 210 -25.34 -16.82 -10.10
CA MET A 210 -26.41 -16.83 -11.08
C MET A 210 -26.65 -15.42 -11.61
N MET A 211 -26.67 -15.25 -12.94
CA MET A 211 -27.00 -13.98 -13.58
C MET A 211 -28.51 -13.71 -13.42
N VAL A 212 -28.84 -12.60 -12.75
CA VAL A 212 -30.24 -12.23 -12.45
C VAL A 212 -30.76 -11.08 -13.31
N GLN A 213 -29.88 -10.26 -13.88
CA GLN A 213 -30.25 -9.16 -14.77
C GLN A 213 -29.14 -8.88 -15.78
N ARG A 214 -29.50 -8.48 -17.00
CA ARG A 214 -28.56 -8.02 -18.03
C ARG A 214 -29.18 -6.92 -18.87
N GLN A 215 -28.40 -5.88 -19.13
CA GLN A 215 -28.82 -4.80 -20.03
C GLN A 215 -27.63 -4.28 -20.86
N LYS A 216 -27.93 -3.74 -22.06
CA LYS A 216 -26.92 -3.22 -22.98
C LYS A 216 -27.16 -1.73 -23.24
N ASN A 217 -26.07 -1.01 -23.53
CA ASN A 217 -26.08 0.38 -23.94
C ASN A 217 -26.75 1.35 -22.95
N VAL A 218 -26.48 1.17 -21.64
CA VAL A 218 -27.07 1.97 -20.55
C VAL A 218 -26.01 2.76 -19.77
N SER A 219 -26.42 3.90 -19.19
CA SER A 219 -25.65 4.69 -18.24
C SER A 219 -26.18 4.57 -16.81
N SER A 220 -27.33 3.96 -16.62
CA SER A 220 -27.83 3.51 -15.31
C SER A 220 -28.68 2.25 -15.46
N LEU A 221 -28.87 1.52 -14.37
CA LEU A 221 -29.67 0.30 -14.34
C LEU A 221 -30.47 0.26 -13.04
N GLY A 222 -31.80 0.38 -13.15
CA GLY A 222 -32.72 0.22 -12.02
C GLY A 222 -32.68 -1.23 -11.49
N LEU A 223 -32.62 -1.34 -10.17
CA LEU A 223 -32.55 -2.63 -9.48
C LEU A 223 -33.80 -2.96 -8.69
N SER A 224 -34.88 -2.18 -8.85
CA SER A 224 -36.16 -2.32 -8.12
C SER A 224 -36.81 -3.68 -8.24
N VAL A 225 -36.52 -4.40 -9.34
CA VAL A 225 -37.05 -5.78 -9.59
C VAL A 225 -36.27 -6.84 -8.79
N LEU A 226 -35.12 -6.51 -8.21
CA LEU A 226 -34.33 -7.46 -7.44
C LEU A 226 -34.73 -7.43 -5.95
N PRO A 227 -34.85 -8.58 -5.27
CA PRO A 227 -35.03 -8.64 -3.83
C PRO A 227 -33.89 -7.97 -3.06
N SER A 228 -34.12 -7.59 -1.80
CA SER A 228 -33.04 -7.17 -0.92
C SER A 228 -32.01 -8.29 -0.77
N GLY A 229 -30.72 -7.94 -0.86
CA GLY A 229 -29.64 -8.92 -0.83
C GLY A 229 -28.31 -8.38 -1.33
N GLN A 230 -27.36 -9.28 -1.48
CA GLN A 230 -26.03 -8.95 -2.03
C GLN A 230 -25.91 -9.43 -3.47
N TYR A 231 -25.34 -8.56 -4.31
CA TYR A 231 -25.15 -8.82 -5.73
C TYR A 231 -23.78 -8.35 -6.18
N VAL A 232 -23.34 -8.83 -7.33
CA VAL A 232 -22.14 -8.36 -8.02
C VAL A 232 -22.56 -7.88 -9.41
N ALA A 233 -22.32 -6.62 -9.71
CA ALA A 233 -22.42 -6.08 -11.05
C ALA A 233 -21.11 -6.26 -11.81
N ARG A 234 -21.18 -6.68 -13.05
CA ARG A 234 -20.08 -6.65 -14.02
C ARG A 234 -20.47 -5.72 -15.16
N ILE A 235 -19.59 -4.78 -15.48
CA ILE A 235 -19.89 -3.70 -16.44
C ILE A 235 -18.77 -3.64 -17.47
N LYS A 236 -19.10 -3.66 -18.74
CA LYS A 236 -18.16 -3.45 -19.83
C LYS A 236 -18.32 -2.04 -20.41
N GLY A 237 -17.28 -1.24 -20.29
CA GLY A 237 -17.20 0.07 -20.92
C GLY A 237 -16.83 0.00 -22.41
N ASN A 238 -17.01 1.13 -23.10
CA ASN A 238 -16.76 1.26 -24.56
C ASN A 238 -15.30 1.00 -24.95
N LYS A 239 -14.33 1.21 -24.05
CA LYS A 239 -12.90 0.96 -24.28
C LYS A 239 -12.50 -0.51 -24.02
N GLY A 240 -13.46 -1.41 -23.82
CA GLY A 240 -13.23 -2.84 -23.60
C GLY A 240 -12.93 -3.22 -22.15
N LYS A 241 -12.71 -2.27 -21.26
CA LYS A 241 -12.48 -2.51 -19.83
C LYS A 241 -13.73 -3.07 -19.17
N VAL A 242 -13.55 -4.06 -18.30
CA VAL A 242 -14.62 -4.64 -17.48
C VAL A 242 -14.38 -4.28 -16.04
N GLU A 243 -15.34 -3.64 -15.42
CA GLU A 243 -15.35 -3.30 -13.98
C GLU A 243 -16.33 -4.18 -13.23
N SER A 244 -16.13 -4.31 -11.92
CA SER A 244 -17.05 -5.02 -11.04
C SER A 244 -17.36 -4.17 -9.82
N CYS A 245 -18.63 -4.12 -9.45
CA CYS A 245 -19.13 -3.38 -8.29
C CYS A 245 -19.94 -4.32 -7.40
N LYS A 246 -19.70 -4.26 -6.08
CA LYS A 246 -20.55 -4.95 -5.09
C LYS A 246 -21.78 -4.09 -4.80
N ILE A 247 -22.95 -4.70 -4.80
CA ILE A 247 -24.24 -4.07 -4.49
C ILE A 247 -24.75 -4.72 -3.20
N ILE A 248 -25.16 -3.89 -2.26
CA ILE A 248 -25.91 -4.29 -1.06
C ILE A 248 -27.23 -3.54 -1.10
N LYS A 249 -28.30 -4.27 -1.41
CA LYS A 249 -29.65 -3.75 -1.55
C LYS A 249 -30.49 -4.05 -0.32
#